data_3403e79dbb8f6f9b5ca2004b0bec1a46
#
_entry.id   3403e79dbb8f6f9b5ca2004b0bec1a46
#
_cell.length_a   1.000
_cell.length_b   1.000
_cell.length_c   1.000
_cell.angle_alpha   90.00
_cell.angle_beta   90.00
_cell.angle_gamma   90.00
#
_symmetry.space_group_name_H-M   'P 1'
#
loop_
_entity.id
_entity.type
_entity.pdbx_description
1 polymer ?
#
loop_
_entity_poly.entity_id
_entity_poly.type
_entity_poly.pdbx_seq_one_letter_code
_entity_poly.pdbx_strand_id
1 'polypeptide(L)'
;MQYAFHFNVDRCAECFACEVACKSAHDLAPHVQERPGAKGPRYRQVVELKDEHAAGCPIQYVSMACMHCGSADCMAVCPAKAIYRDPKFGAVLVDHDRCIGCRYCSWACEFGAPQFGEDGRMQKCDMCIDRLREGVQPACVENCCGGAITFGPVLDNPGDARANAARKMLRTGDGE
;
A
#
# COMPACT_ATOMS: atom_id res chain seq x y z
N MET A 1 15.19 11.46 -0.79
CA MET A 1 14.39 11.49 0.45
C MET A 1 13.39 10.34 0.35
N GLN A 2 13.04 9.67 1.44
CA GLN A 2 12.01 8.60 1.43
C GLN A 2 10.68 9.20 1.86
N TYR A 3 9.62 8.96 1.10
CA TYR A 3 8.24 9.29 1.46
C TYR A 3 7.47 8.02 1.82
N ALA A 4 6.43 8.15 2.63
CA ALA A 4 5.58 7.03 3.02
C ALA A 4 4.13 7.47 3.24
N PHE A 5 3.24 6.49 3.19
CA PHE A 5 1.88 6.62 3.70
C PHE A 5 1.89 6.30 5.20
N HIS A 6 1.18 7.11 5.95
CA HIS A 6 0.86 6.84 7.35
C HIS A 6 -0.63 6.55 7.46
N PHE A 7 -0.99 5.54 8.23
CA PHE A 7 -2.37 5.15 8.44
C PHE A 7 -2.70 5.15 9.92
N ASN A 8 -3.79 5.82 10.26
CA ASN A 8 -4.36 5.84 11.62
C ASN A 8 -5.67 5.07 11.60
N VAL A 9 -5.71 3.89 12.25
CA VAL A 9 -6.86 3.01 12.30
C VAL A 9 -8.06 3.66 13.00
N ASP A 10 -7.82 4.45 14.05
CA ASP A 10 -8.87 5.08 14.86
C ASP A 10 -9.66 6.15 14.08
N ARG A 11 -9.10 6.65 12.98
CA ARG A 11 -9.71 7.64 12.11
C ARG A 11 -10.34 7.07 10.85
N CYS A 12 -10.22 5.76 10.64
CA CYS A 12 -10.77 5.11 9.46
C CYS A 12 -12.29 5.00 9.57
N ALA A 13 -12.99 5.65 8.64
CA ALA A 13 -14.45 5.62 8.56
C ALA A 13 -15.00 4.46 7.71
N GLU A 14 -14.17 3.49 7.32
CA GLU A 14 -14.56 2.28 6.56
C GLU A 14 -15.30 2.57 5.24
N CYS A 15 -15.11 3.76 4.69
CA CYS A 15 -15.89 4.26 3.56
C CYS A 15 -15.40 3.77 2.19
N PHE A 16 -14.27 3.07 2.12
CA PHE A 16 -13.62 2.58 0.88
C PHE A 16 -13.27 3.65 -0.16
N ALA A 17 -13.47 4.94 0.13
CA ALA A 17 -13.17 6.03 -0.80
C ALA A 17 -11.72 6.01 -1.31
N CYS A 18 -10.78 5.58 -0.48
CA CYS A 18 -9.36 5.44 -0.85
C CYS A 18 -9.11 4.37 -1.92
N GLU A 19 -9.89 3.28 -1.94
CA GLU A 19 -9.82 2.26 -3.01
C GLU A 19 -10.40 2.79 -4.31
N VAL A 20 -11.57 3.41 -4.23
CA VAL A 20 -12.26 3.98 -5.41
C VAL A 20 -11.40 5.07 -6.04
N ALA A 21 -10.90 6.00 -5.24
CA ALA A 21 -10.00 7.07 -5.72
C ALA A 21 -8.73 6.51 -6.37
N CYS A 22 -8.14 5.46 -5.79
CA CYS A 22 -6.96 4.80 -6.35
C CYS A 22 -7.28 4.15 -7.70
N LYS A 23 -8.40 3.43 -7.81
CA LYS A 23 -8.83 2.82 -9.06
C LYS A 23 -9.09 3.87 -10.15
N SER A 24 -9.79 4.94 -9.81
CA SER A 24 -10.09 6.03 -10.74
C SER A 24 -8.83 6.75 -11.23
N ALA A 25 -7.87 7.00 -10.33
CA ALA A 25 -6.64 7.70 -10.68
C ALA A 25 -5.67 6.88 -11.57
N HIS A 26 -5.85 5.56 -11.63
CA HIS A 26 -4.99 4.65 -12.38
C HIS A 26 -5.74 3.87 -13.47
N ASP A 27 -6.96 4.27 -13.80
CA ASP A 27 -7.83 3.61 -14.79
C ASP A 27 -7.92 2.08 -14.58
N LEU A 28 -7.91 1.64 -13.31
CA LEU A 28 -8.00 0.23 -12.99
C LEU A 28 -9.44 -0.25 -13.14
N ALA A 29 -9.60 -1.39 -13.83
CA ALA A 29 -10.90 -1.99 -14.05
C ALA A 29 -11.72 -2.11 -12.76
N PRO A 30 -13.02 -1.82 -12.80
CA PRO A 30 -13.90 -1.99 -11.67
C PRO A 30 -13.90 -3.46 -11.22
N HIS A 31 -14.28 -3.66 -9.96
CA HIS A 31 -14.44 -5.00 -9.41
C HIS A 31 -15.63 -5.69 -10.06
N VAL A 32 -15.41 -6.57 -11.02
CA VAL A 32 -16.49 -7.31 -11.68
C VAL A 32 -16.85 -8.51 -10.81
N GLN A 33 -18.03 -8.48 -10.20
CA GLN A 33 -18.53 -9.59 -9.36
C GLN A 33 -18.86 -10.86 -10.16
N GLU A 34 -18.96 -10.76 -11.48
CA GLU A 34 -19.47 -11.83 -12.34
C GLU A 34 -18.49 -12.99 -12.61
N ARG A 35 -17.23 -12.84 -12.24
CA ARG A 35 -16.24 -13.94 -12.32
C ARG A 35 -15.61 -14.15 -10.95
N PRO A 36 -15.89 -15.27 -10.26
CA PRO A 36 -15.15 -15.64 -9.06
C PRO A 36 -13.64 -15.66 -9.38
N GLY A 37 -12.87 -14.79 -8.73
CA GLY A 37 -11.42 -14.67 -8.94
C GLY A 37 -10.97 -13.56 -9.91
N ALA A 38 -11.82 -13.00 -10.75
CA ALA A 38 -11.48 -11.88 -11.65
C ALA A 38 -11.60 -10.52 -10.94
N LYS A 39 -10.82 -10.33 -9.91
CA LYS A 39 -10.64 -9.02 -9.27
C LYS A 39 -9.59 -8.27 -10.04
N GLY A 40 -9.97 -7.22 -10.76
CA GLY A 40 -9.00 -6.32 -11.39
C GLY A 40 -7.96 -5.83 -10.38
N PRO A 41 -6.78 -5.39 -10.81
CA PRO A 41 -5.72 -4.97 -9.89
C PRO A 41 -6.21 -3.94 -8.88
N ARG A 42 -5.84 -4.11 -7.62
CA ARG A 42 -6.14 -3.17 -6.54
C ARG A 42 -4.84 -2.69 -5.94
N TYR A 43 -4.38 -1.50 -6.31
CA TYR A 43 -3.16 -0.92 -5.77
C TYR A 43 -3.28 -0.55 -4.30
N ARG A 44 -4.50 -0.20 -3.88
CA ARG A 44 -4.89 -0.02 -2.48
C ARG A 44 -6.10 -0.88 -2.18
N GLN A 45 -6.11 -1.47 -1.00
CA GLN A 45 -7.18 -2.34 -0.53
C GLN A 45 -7.45 -2.05 0.95
N VAL A 46 -8.71 -1.93 1.31
CA VAL A 46 -9.14 -1.95 2.71
C VAL A 46 -9.34 -3.40 3.12
N VAL A 47 -8.61 -3.82 4.12
CA VAL A 47 -8.66 -5.18 4.68
C VAL A 47 -9.45 -5.14 5.97
N GLU A 48 -10.48 -5.97 6.03
CA GLU A 48 -11.26 -6.22 7.25
C GLU A 48 -10.54 -7.29 8.09
N LEU A 49 -10.23 -6.95 9.31
CA LEU A 49 -9.67 -7.86 10.30
C LEU A 49 -10.72 -8.11 11.38
N LYS A 50 -11.08 -9.38 11.58
CA LYS A 50 -11.98 -9.82 12.64
C LYS A 50 -11.14 -10.38 13.77
N ASP A 51 -11.25 -9.78 14.95
CA ASP A 51 -10.66 -10.29 16.16
C ASP A 51 -11.80 -10.73 17.09
N GLU A 52 -12.05 -12.02 17.11
CA GLU A 52 -13.11 -12.62 17.93
C GLU A 52 -12.82 -12.53 19.43
N HIS A 53 -11.59 -12.18 19.82
CA HIS A 53 -11.13 -12.08 21.20
C HIS A 53 -10.94 -10.63 21.68
N ALA A 54 -11.12 -9.64 20.80
CA ALA A 54 -10.96 -8.25 21.18
C ALA A 54 -12.12 -7.75 22.05
N ALA A 55 -11.79 -7.25 23.23
CA ALA A 55 -12.75 -6.52 24.06
C ALA A 55 -13.03 -5.16 23.41
N GLY A 56 -14.23 -4.95 22.86
CA GLY A 56 -14.65 -3.68 22.28
C GLY A 56 -15.10 -3.80 20.84
N CYS A 57 -14.29 -3.35 19.87
CA CYS A 57 -14.64 -3.43 18.45
C CYS A 57 -13.99 -4.68 17.83
N PRO A 58 -14.78 -5.75 17.53
CA PRO A 58 -14.25 -7.01 16.99
C PRO A 58 -13.81 -6.91 15.52
N ILE A 59 -14.09 -5.79 14.87
CA ILE A 59 -13.77 -5.59 13.46
C ILE A 59 -12.92 -4.32 13.32
N GLN A 60 -11.78 -4.46 12.68
CA GLN A 60 -10.89 -3.35 12.33
C GLN A 60 -10.67 -3.31 10.83
N TYR A 61 -10.55 -2.12 10.28
CA TYR A 61 -10.28 -1.90 8.86
C TYR A 61 -8.92 -1.24 8.68
N VAL A 62 -8.09 -1.85 7.84
CA VAL A 62 -6.75 -1.35 7.56
C VAL A 62 -6.59 -1.12 6.07
N SER A 63 -6.29 0.13 5.68
CA SER A 63 -6.06 0.47 4.29
C SER A 63 -4.61 0.15 3.89
N MET A 64 -4.44 -0.93 3.15
CA MET A 64 -3.15 -1.45 2.71
C MET A 64 -2.82 -1.06 1.28
N ALA A 65 -1.56 -0.79 1.01
CA ALA A 65 -1.00 -0.58 -0.33
C ALA A 65 0.47 -1.03 -0.34
N CYS A 66 1.19 -0.83 -1.46
CA CYS A 66 2.64 -1.02 -1.45
C CYS A 66 3.29 -0.11 -0.41
N MET A 67 4.18 -0.68 0.41
CA MET A 67 4.88 0.06 1.48
C MET A 67 6.09 0.84 0.95
N HIS A 68 6.45 0.68 -0.32
CA HIS A 68 7.64 1.29 -0.93
C HIS A 68 8.89 1.13 -0.06
N CYS A 69 9.12 -0.10 0.41
CA CYS A 69 10.13 -0.47 1.40
C CYS A 69 11.50 0.14 1.15
N GLY A 70 12.20 0.53 2.20
CA GLY A 70 13.57 1.02 2.14
C GLY A 70 14.53 -0.03 1.56
N SER A 71 14.43 -1.29 2.03
CA SER A 71 15.00 -2.48 1.39
C SER A 71 13.86 -3.19 0.65
N ALA A 72 13.82 -3.07 -0.66
CA ALA A 72 12.73 -3.60 -1.48
C ALA A 72 13.09 -4.98 -2.05
N ASP A 73 12.67 -6.06 -1.39
CA ASP A 73 12.97 -7.43 -1.81
C ASP A 73 12.43 -7.73 -3.21
N CYS A 74 11.26 -7.18 -3.55
CA CYS A 74 10.71 -7.29 -4.90
C CYS A 74 11.65 -6.72 -5.99
N MET A 75 12.44 -5.69 -5.67
CA MET A 75 13.44 -5.11 -6.56
C MET A 75 14.68 -6.01 -6.63
N ALA A 76 15.10 -6.57 -5.48
CA ALA A 76 16.28 -7.43 -5.40
C ALA A 76 16.11 -8.73 -6.20
N VAL A 77 14.92 -9.35 -6.17
CA VAL A 77 14.65 -10.62 -6.86
C VAL A 77 14.26 -10.46 -8.33
N CYS A 78 14.16 -9.24 -8.86
CA CYS A 78 13.69 -9.02 -10.24
C CYS A 78 14.80 -9.35 -11.25
N PRO A 79 14.70 -10.45 -12.03
CA PRO A 79 15.74 -10.84 -13.00
C PRO A 79 15.84 -9.85 -14.16
N ALA A 80 14.73 -9.24 -14.56
CA ALA A 80 14.69 -8.25 -15.63
C ALA A 80 15.08 -6.84 -15.16
N LYS A 81 15.33 -6.65 -13.86
CA LYS A 81 15.57 -5.32 -13.25
C LYS A 81 14.54 -4.28 -13.66
N ALA A 82 13.28 -4.74 -13.81
CA ALA A 82 12.15 -3.90 -14.17
C ALA A 82 11.64 -3.05 -12.99
N ILE A 83 12.03 -3.38 -11.75
CA ILE A 83 11.62 -2.65 -10.57
C ILE A 83 12.76 -1.73 -10.15
N TYR A 84 12.46 -0.46 -9.95
CA TYR A 84 13.45 0.57 -9.63
C TYR A 84 12.93 1.56 -8.60
N ARG A 85 13.80 2.39 -8.06
CA ARG A 85 13.45 3.41 -7.07
C ARG A 85 13.55 4.81 -7.68
N ASP A 86 12.49 5.58 -7.50
CA ASP A 86 12.50 7.01 -7.83
C ASP A 86 13.43 7.76 -6.85
N PRO A 87 14.37 8.58 -7.35
CA PRO A 87 15.35 9.24 -6.49
C PRO A 87 14.75 10.39 -5.67
N LYS A 88 13.67 11.02 -6.14
CA LYS A 88 13.08 12.19 -5.50
C LYS A 88 12.18 11.80 -4.32
N PHE A 89 11.28 10.84 -4.52
CA PHE A 89 10.28 10.45 -3.54
C PHE A 89 10.58 9.11 -2.84
N GLY A 90 11.55 8.34 -3.35
CA GLY A 90 11.86 7.01 -2.84
C GLY A 90 10.83 5.95 -3.24
N ALA A 91 9.90 6.27 -4.13
CA ALA A 91 8.88 5.35 -4.62
C ALA A 91 9.54 4.16 -5.34
N VAL A 92 9.09 2.95 -5.02
CA VAL A 92 9.46 1.74 -5.77
C VAL A 92 8.50 1.63 -6.94
N LEU A 93 9.01 1.73 -8.16
CA LEU A 93 8.25 1.79 -9.41
C LEU A 93 8.53 0.58 -10.29
N VAL A 94 7.73 0.39 -11.32
CA VAL A 94 7.85 -0.70 -12.30
C VAL A 94 7.98 -0.12 -13.69
N ASP A 95 9.00 -0.57 -14.40
CA ASP A 95 9.13 -0.38 -15.84
C ASP A 95 8.40 -1.54 -16.54
N HIS A 96 7.25 -1.23 -17.10
CA HIS A 96 6.38 -2.23 -17.72
C HIS A 96 7.00 -2.83 -18.99
N ASP A 97 7.83 -2.07 -19.72
CA ASP A 97 8.47 -2.57 -20.95
C ASP A 97 9.55 -3.62 -20.65
N ARG A 98 10.15 -3.53 -19.47
CA ARG A 98 11.14 -4.50 -19.01
C ARG A 98 10.53 -5.67 -18.25
N CYS A 99 9.28 -5.56 -17.77
CA CYS A 99 8.64 -6.60 -16.98
C CYS A 99 8.29 -7.82 -17.83
N ILE A 100 8.83 -8.97 -17.47
CA ILE A 100 8.59 -10.27 -18.15
C ILE A 100 7.50 -11.12 -17.50
N GLY A 101 6.82 -10.62 -16.47
CA GLY A 101 5.73 -11.33 -15.80
C GLY A 101 6.13 -12.57 -15.01
N CYS A 102 7.39 -12.73 -14.61
CA CYS A 102 7.91 -13.94 -13.94
C CYS A 102 7.37 -14.19 -12.53
N ARG A 103 6.72 -13.21 -11.89
CA ARG A 103 6.07 -13.28 -10.58
C ARG A 103 6.99 -13.43 -9.36
N TYR A 104 8.32 -13.44 -9.48
CA TYR A 104 9.22 -13.53 -8.34
C TYR A 104 9.00 -12.42 -7.32
N CYS A 105 8.68 -11.21 -7.76
CA CYS A 105 8.34 -10.09 -6.89
C CYS A 105 7.11 -10.35 -6.01
N SER A 106 6.15 -11.18 -6.46
CA SER A 106 4.98 -11.56 -5.67
C SER A 106 5.36 -12.50 -4.52
N TRP A 107 6.29 -13.41 -4.75
CA TRP A 107 6.76 -14.34 -3.70
C TRP A 107 7.65 -13.65 -2.67
N ALA A 108 8.39 -12.62 -3.09
CA ALA A 108 9.28 -11.87 -2.20
C ALA A 108 8.59 -10.77 -1.39
N CYS A 109 7.34 -10.44 -1.71
CA CYS A 109 6.63 -9.36 -1.04
C CYS A 109 5.76 -9.87 0.10
N GLU A 110 6.15 -9.61 1.33
CA GLU A 110 5.37 -9.97 2.54
C GLU A 110 4.02 -9.21 2.65
N PHE A 111 3.89 -8.07 1.94
CA PHE A 111 2.67 -7.25 1.97
C PHE A 111 1.67 -7.58 0.85
N GLY A 112 1.98 -8.53 -0.03
CA GLY A 112 1.11 -8.92 -1.14
C GLY A 112 0.82 -7.80 -2.15
N ALA A 113 1.69 -6.79 -2.24
CA ALA A 113 1.45 -5.62 -3.09
C ALA A 113 1.54 -5.90 -4.61
N PRO A 114 2.44 -6.75 -5.14
CA PRO A 114 2.50 -7.06 -6.55
C PRO A 114 1.25 -7.81 -7.03
N GLN A 115 0.61 -7.28 -8.05
CA GLN A 115 -0.52 -7.89 -8.74
C GLN A 115 -0.21 -7.98 -10.23
N PHE A 116 -1.03 -8.68 -10.98
CA PHE A 116 -0.77 -8.90 -12.40
C PHE A 116 -2.04 -8.62 -13.19
N GLY A 117 -1.92 -7.78 -14.20
CA GLY A 117 -2.99 -7.46 -15.14
C GLY A 117 -3.24 -8.58 -16.15
N GLU A 118 -4.12 -8.33 -17.09
CA GLU A 118 -4.43 -9.26 -18.19
C GLU A 118 -3.23 -9.52 -19.10
N ASP A 119 -2.34 -8.52 -19.23
CA ASP A 119 -1.06 -8.63 -19.97
C ASP A 119 0.01 -9.47 -19.24
N GLY A 120 -0.30 -9.95 -18.03
CA GLY A 120 0.61 -10.72 -17.20
C GLY A 120 1.75 -9.94 -16.58
N ARG A 121 1.83 -8.62 -16.82
CA ARG A 121 2.87 -7.74 -16.24
C ARG A 121 2.50 -7.32 -14.82
N MET A 122 3.54 -7.08 -14.01
CA MET A 122 3.36 -6.70 -12.62
C MET A 122 2.85 -5.25 -12.50
N GLN A 123 1.82 -5.11 -11.70
CA GLN A 123 1.22 -3.82 -11.34
C GLN A 123 1.15 -3.71 -9.82
N LYS A 124 1.29 -2.50 -9.31
CA LYS A 124 1.15 -2.21 -7.88
C LYS A 124 1.02 -0.70 -7.67
N CYS A 125 0.73 -0.29 -6.43
CA CYS A 125 0.79 1.13 -6.07
C CYS A 125 2.14 1.73 -6.49
N ASP A 126 2.07 2.83 -7.22
CA ASP A 126 3.20 3.62 -7.71
C ASP A 126 3.42 4.90 -6.91
N MET A 127 2.73 5.04 -5.76
CA MET A 127 2.72 6.24 -4.93
C MET A 127 2.02 7.43 -5.61
N CYS A 128 1.24 7.19 -6.66
CA CYS A 128 0.69 8.23 -7.56
C CYS A 128 1.79 9.19 -8.05
N ILE A 129 2.89 8.64 -8.56
CA ILE A 129 4.13 9.38 -8.82
C ILE A 129 3.93 10.59 -9.75
N ASP A 130 3.03 10.50 -10.72
CA ASP A 130 2.79 11.58 -11.64
C ASP A 130 2.09 12.76 -10.93
N ARG A 131 1.10 12.47 -10.07
CA ARG A 131 0.48 13.48 -9.21
C ARG A 131 1.50 14.16 -8.28
N LEU A 132 2.40 13.37 -7.70
CA LEU A 132 3.47 13.92 -6.84
C LEU A 132 4.45 14.81 -7.60
N ARG A 133 4.74 14.51 -8.86
CA ARG A 133 5.57 15.35 -9.72
C ARG A 133 4.92 16.69 -10.01
N GLU A 134 3.60 16.73 -10.11
CA GLU A 134 2.78 17.93 -10.25
C GLU A 134 2.54 18.67 -8.91
N GLY A 135 3.04 18.15 -7.81
CA GLY A 135 2.86 18.74 -6.47
C GLY A 135 1.51 18.44 -5.84
N VAL A 136 0.76 17.48 -6.39
CA VAL A 136 -0.56 17.06 -5.91
C VAL A 136 -0.43 15.81 -5.04
N GLN A 137 -1.24 15.73 -3.99
CA GLN A 137 -1.27 14.58 -3.09
C GLN A 137 -1.72 13.29 -3.80
N PRO A 138 -1.31 12.09 -3.32
CA PRO A 138 -1.84 10.84 -3.80
C PRO A 138 -3.36 10.78 -3.69
N ALA A 139 -4.03 10.24 -4.70
CA ALA A 139 -5.50 10.24 -4.77
C ALA A 139 -6.18 9.63 -3.55
N CYS A 140 -5.61 8.57 -3.00
CA CYS A 140 -6.14 7.91 -1.79
C CYS A 140 -6.03 8.77 -0.52
N VAL A 141 -5.06 9.67 -0.46
CA VAL A 141 -4.89 10.62 0.66
C VAL A 141 -5.89 11.74 0.54
N GLU A 142 -5.98 12.36 -0.64
CA GLU A 142 -6.87 13.48 -0.92
C GLU A 142 -8.34 13.13 -0.70
N ASN A 143 -8.73 11.88 -1.00
CA ASN A 143 -10.10 11.41 -0.86
C ASN A 143 -10.38 10.67 0.46
N CYS A 144 -9.47 10.72 1.42
CA CYS A 144 -9.70 10.12 2.73
C CYS A 144 -10.54 11.03 3.61
N CYS A 145 -11.85 10.81 3.68
CA CYS A 145 -12.79 11.67 4.40
C CYS A 145 -12.49 11.77 5.91
N GLY A 146 -12.00 10.69 6.53
CA GLY A 146 -11.61 10.66 7.94
C GLY A 146 -10.19 11.19 8.20
N GLY A 147 -9.41 11.50 7.15
CA GLY A 147 -8.00 11.84 7.28
C GLY A 147 -7.16 10.74 7.94
N ALA A 148 -7.60 9.48 7.79
CA ALA A 148 -6.90 8.32 8.32
C ALA A 148 -5.60 8.02 7.55
N ILE A 149 -5.55 8.36 6.26
CA ILE A 149 -4.37 8.19 5.42
C ILE A 149 -3.71 9.56 5.27
N THR A 150 -2.45 9.65 5.62
CA THR A 150 -1.61 10.81 5.36
C THR A 150 -0.38 10.41 4.57
N PHE A 151 0.27 11.37 3.92
CA PHE A 151 1.45 11.16 3.10
C PHE A 151 2.48 12.24 3.38
N GLY A 152 3.73 11.83 3.53
CA GLY A 152 4.81 12.76 3.80
C GLY A 152 6.18 12.08 3.80
N PRO A 153 7.24 12.89 3.99
CA PRO A 153 8.58 12.34 4.13
C PRO A 153 8.64 11.46 5.38
N VAL A 154 9.36 10.35 5.26
CA VAL A 154 9.78 9.57 6.43
C VAL A 154 10.78 10.44 7.17
N LEU A 155 10.28 11.13 8.17
CA LEU A 155 11.14 11.87 9.07
C LEU A 155 11.80 10.85 9.99
N ASP A 156 13.10 10.89 10.09
CA ASP A 156 13.85 10.26 11.17
C ASP A 156 13.51 11.01 12.47
N ASN A 157 12.24 10.91 12.87
CA ASN A 157 11.80 11.45 14.14
C ASN A 157 11.96 10.37 15.21
N PRO A 158 13.04 10.43 16.04
CA PRO A 158 13.26 9.44 17.09
C PRO A 158 12.08 9.34 18.07
N GLY A 159 11.31 10.41 18.22
CA GLY A 159 10.11 10.46 19.06
C GLY A 159 9.01 9.53 18.54
N ASP A 160 8.69 9.60 17.25
CA ASP A 160 7.65 8.76 16.66
C ASP A 160 8.07 7.28 16.61
N ALA A 161 9.36 7.02 16.33
CA ALA A 161 9.90 5.66 16.36
C ALA A 161 9.81 5.07 17.78
N ARG A 162 10.11 5.84 18.82
CA ARG A 162 9.99 5.41 20.22
C ARG A 162 8.54 5.21 20.63
N ALA A 163 7.62 6.09 20.24
CA ALA A 163 6.19 5.94 20.52
C ALA A 163 5.61 4.69 19.86
N ASN A 164 6.00 4.41 18.61
CA ASN A 164 5.59 3.20 17.90
C ASN A 164 6.20 1.93 18.52
N ALA A 165 7.45 1.97 18.93
CA ALA A 165 8.08 0.88 19.66
C ALA A 165 7.39 0.60 21.00
N ALA A 166 7.07 1.66 21.76
CA ALA A 166 6.35 1.55 23.03
C ALA A 166 4.95 0.93 22.84
N ARG A 167 4.20 1.34 21.80
CA ARG A 167 2.91 0.73 21.46
C ARG A 167 3.03 -0.75 21.13
N LYS A 168 4.07 -1.16 20.41
CA LYS A 168 4.33 -2.58 20.13
C LYS A 168 4.61 -3.36 21.41
N MET A 169 5.40 -2.79 22.32
CA MET A 169 5.70 -3.43 23.61
C MET A 169 4.45 -3.61 24.48
N LEU A 170 3.51 -2.66 24.42
CA LEU A 170 2.24 -2.77 25.14
C LEU A 170 1.33 -3.86 24.57
N ARG A 171 1.35 -4.06 23.22
CA ARG A 171 0.54 -5.10 22.55
C ARG A 171 1.08 -6.52 22.74
N THR A 172 2.35 -6.70 23.06
CA THR A 172 2.96 -8.02 23.32
C THR A 172 2.79 -8.47 24.77
N GLY A 173 2.19 -7.65 25.64
CA GLY A 173 1.91 -7.99 27.03
C GLY A 173 0.56 -8.70 27.27
N ASP A 174 -0.31 -8.80 26.25
CA ASP A 174 -1.66 -9.35 26.37
C ASP A 174 -1.79 -10.77 25.77
N GLY A 175 -0.69 -11.48 25.63
CA GLY A 175 -0.63 -12.80 25.00
C GLY A 175 0.07 -13.84 25.88
N GLU A 176 -0.58 -14.27 26.99
CA GLU A 176 -0.48 -15.61 27.61
C GLU A 176 -1.85 -16.08 28.08
#